data_dfd8e0632556b2fa0acc6a54d46c29c9
#
_entry.id   dfd8e0632556b2fa0acc6a54d46c29c9
#
_cell.length_a   1.000
_cell.length_b   1.000
_cell.length_c   1.000
_cell.angle_alpha   90.00
_cell.angle_beta   90.00
_cell.angle_gamma   90.00
#
_symmetry.space_group_name_H-M   'P 1'
#
loop_
_entity.id
_entity.type
_entity.pdbx_description
1 polymer ?
#
loop_
_entity_poly.entity_id
_entity_poly.type
_entity_poly.pdbx_seq_one_letter_code
_entity_poly.pdbx_strand_id
1 'polypeptide(L)'
;MKFTYCNTDTKAVSQDIDLLFPGFGTDEVLAVMSPHDDDAILGAGYAMLAAQQAGAEVYVVIFCRGDAGYSTVEEKATIEEVRTRETIDCYARLGIPADHILRMNFPDFSAIGNLGWEKADG
;
A
#
# COMPACT_ATOMS: atom_id res chain seq x y z
N MET A 1 -14.53 11.23 -9.82
CA MET A 1 -14.33 11.91 -8.52
C MET A 1 -13.55 13.19 -8.77
N LYS A 2 -13.68 14.22 -7.92
CA LYS A 2 -12.96 15.48 -8.10
C LYS A 2 -11.99 15.64 -6.94
N PHE A 3 -10.69 15.68 -7.24
CA PHE A 3 -9.64 15.88 -6.27
C PHE A 3 -9.21 17.33 -6.19
N THR A 4 -8.80 17.75 -5.02
CA THR A 4 -8.13 19.04 -4.78
C THR A 4 -6.85 18.75 -4.02
N TYR A 5 -5.73 19.17 -4.58
CA TYR A 5 -4.40 18.95 -4.05
C TYR A 5 -3.93 20.21 -3.32
N CYS A 6 -3.23 20.03 -2.22
CA CYS A 6 -2.64 21.13 -1.46
C CYS A 6 -1.17 20.81 -1.17
N ASN A 7 -0.28 21.68 -1.62
CA ASN A 7 1.11 21.65 -1.20
C ASN A 7 1.24 22.37 0.15
N THR A 8 1.60 21.66 1.20
CA THR A 8 1.63 22.20 2.56
C THR A 8 2.74 23.20 2.80
N ASP A 9 3.82 23.16 2.02
CA ASP A 9 4.95 24.08 2.14
C ASP A 9 4.67 25.41 1.46
N THR A 10 4.22 25.36 0.20
CA THR A 10 3.94 26.55 -0.60
C THR A 10 2.54 27.11 -0.38
N LYS A 11 1.64 26.37 0.29
CA LYS A 11 0.20 26.65 0.43
C LYS A 11 -0.55 26.73 -0.91
N ALA A 12 0.06 26.26 -1.98
CA ALA A 12 -0.58 26.21 -3.29
C ALA A 12 -1.71 25.15 -3.28
N VAL A 13 -2.81 25.46 -3.96
CA VAL A 13 -3.97 24.59 -4.12
C VAL A 13 -4.29 24.48 -5.60
N SER A 14 -4.50 23.24 -6.08
CA SER A 14 -4.82 22.97 -7.49
C SER A 14 -5.76 21.76 -7.61
N GLN A 15 -6.40 21.61 -8.76
CA GLN A 15 -7.08 20.37 -9.18
C GLN A 15 -6.22 19.55 -10.13
N ASP A 16 -5.03 20.03 -10.44
CA ASP A 16 -4.04 19.36 -11.26
C ASP A 16 -3.09 18.56 -10.38
N ILE A 17 -2.93 17.27 -10.70
CA ILE A 17 -2.03 16.35 -9.97
C ILE A 17 -0.56 16.77 -10.09
N ASP A 18 -0.18 17.53 -11.10
CA ASP A 18 1.15 18.09 -11.29
C ASP A 18 1.65 18.92 -10.09
N LEU A 19 0.71 19.44 -9.27
CA LEU A 19 1.08 20.11 -8.03
C LEU A 19 1.83 19.21 -7.05
N LEU A 20 1.52 17.89 -7.04
CA LEU A 20 2.13 16.92 -6.15
C LEU A 20 3.17 16.07 -6.88
N PHE A 21 2.89 15.70 -8.11
CA PHE A 21 3.71 14.80 -8.93
C PHE A 21 3.93 15.43 -10.31
N PRO A 22 4.93 16.32 -10.46
CA PRO A 22 5.18 17.00 -11.72
C PRO A 22 5.42 16.02 -12.88
N GLY A 23 4.69 16.19 -13.97
CA GLY A 23 4.76 15.35 -15.15
C GLY A 23 4.06 13.98 -15.02
N PHE A 24 3.27 13.77 -13.96
CA PHE A 24 2.57 12.51 -13.74
C PHE A 24 1.37 12.34 -14.67
N GLY A 25 1.29 11.22 -15.38
CA GLY A 25 0.24 10.99 -16.38
C GLY A 25 0.03 9.51 -16.74
N THR A 26 -0.48 9.27 -17.95
CA THR A 26 -0.97 7.96 -18.42
C THR A 26 0.11 6.88 -18.60
N ASP A 27 1.38 7.27 -18.73
CA ASP A 27 2.49 6.33 -18.90
C ASP A 27 3.25 6.09 -17.59
N GLU A 28 2.71 6.59 -16.49
CA GLU A 28 3.33 6.49 -15.17
C GLU A 28 2.77 5.34 -14.34
N VAL A 29 3.58 4.89 -13.41
CA VAL A 29 3.21 3.86 -12.44
C VAL A 29 3.36 4.41 -11.02
N LEU A 30 2.31 4.29 -10.23
CA LEU A 30 2.36 4.53 -8.79
C LEU A 30 2.54 3.20 -8.05
N ALA A 31 3.71 2.97 -7.45
CA ALA A 31 3.93 1.85 -6.55
C ALA A 31 3.80 2.32 -5.09
N VAL A 32 2.86 1.72 -4.35
CA VAL A 32 2.64 2.01 -2.93
C VAL A 32 3.21 0.88 -2.09
N MET A 33 4.20 1.19 -1.27
CA MET A 33 4.80 0.25 -0.33
C MET A 33 3.99 0.22 0.97
N SER A 34 3.56 -0.98 1.38
CA SER A 34 2.66 -1.18 2.52
C SER A 34 3.24 -2.23 3.47
N PRO A 35 3.43 -1.91 4.74
CA PRO A 35 3.85 -2.92 5.72
C PRO A 35 2.85 -4.07 5.82
N HIS A 36 1.55 -3.76 5.95
CA HIS A 36 0.45 -4.72 6.05
C HIS A 36 -0.64 -4.42 5.01
N ASP A 37 -1.68 -5.22 5.01
CA ASP A 37 -2.72 -5.26 3.99
C ASP A 37 -3.54 -3.96 3.87
N ASP A 38 -3.76 -3.24 4.97
CA ASP A 38 -4.61 -2.06 5.08
C ASP A 38 -3.86 -0.72 5.05
N ASP A 39 -2.55 -0.71 5.34
CA ASP A 39 -1.77 0.52 5.48
C ASP A 39 -1.78 1.38 4.21
N ALA A 40 -1.67 0.77 3.03
CA ALA A 40 -1.70 1.52 1.77
C ALA A 40 -3.06 2.21 1.54
N ILE A 41 -4.16 1.55 1.89
CA ILE A 41 -5.50 2.14 1.75
C ILE A 41 -5.67 3.29 2.74
N LEU A 42 -5.26 3.09 4.00
CA LEU A 42 -5.39 4.08 5.06
C LEU A 42 -4.47 5.29 4.82
N GLY A 43 -3.22 5.03 4.39
CA GLY A 43 -2.21 6.07 4.21
C GLY A 43 -2.20 6.73 2.83
N ALA A 44 -2.52 5.99 1.78
CA ALA A 44 -2.36 6.43 0.39
C ALA A 44 -3.60 6.23 -0.49
N GLY A 45 -4.76 5.86 0.07
CA GLY A 45 -5.96 5.54 -0.71
C GLY A 45 -6.38 6.65 -1.67
N TYR A 46 -6.39 7.90 -1.22
CA TYR A 46 -6.70 9.03 -2.09
C TYR A 46 -5.64 9.27 -3.17
N ALA A 47 -4.36 9.04 -2.87
CA ALA A 47 -3.28 9.17 -3.86
C ALA A 47 -3.42 8.09 -4.95
N MET A 48 -3.75 6.86 -4.58
CA MET A 48 -4.02 5.76 -5.53
C MET A 48 -5.19 6.10 -6.46
N LEU A 49 -6.31 6.57 -5.91
CA LEU A 49 -7.47 6.96 -6.71
C LEU A 49 -7.18 8.17 -7.62
N ALA A 50 -6.38 9.12 -7.16
CA ALA A 50 -5.97 10.27 -7.95
C ALA A 50 -5.05 9.87 -9.11
N ALA A 51 -4.10 8.95 -8.86
CA ALA A 51 -3.22 8.40 -9.88
C ALA A 51 -4.01 7.67 -10.97
N GLN A 52 -4.94 6.79 -10.58
CA GLN A 52 -5.83 6.11 -11.53
C GLN A 52 -6.66 7.10 -12.36
N GLN A 53 -7.17 8.16 -11.73
CA GLN A 53 -7.92 9.20 -12.46
C GLN A 53 -7.04 9.96 -13.47
N ALA A 54 -5.75 10.09 -13.19
CA ALA A 54 -4.77 10.66 -14.13
C ALA A 54 -4.34 9.67 -15.23
N GLY A 55 -4.78 8.41 -15.16
CA GLY A 55 -4.51 7.36 -16.14
C GLY A 55 -3.27 6.52 -15.83
N ALA A 56 -2.66 6.68 -14.66
CA ALA A 56 -1.53 5.88 -14.23
C ALA A 56 -1.96 4.49 -13.75
N GLU A 57 -1.09 3.52 -13.89
CA GLU A 57 -1.23 2.21 -13.25
C GLU A 57 -0.85 2.29 -11.78
N VAL A 58 -1.59 1.55 -10.94
CA VAL A 58 -1.31 1.50 -9.49
C VAL A 58 -0.95 0.08 -9.10
N TYR A 59 0.20 -0.05 -8.44
CA TYR A 59 0.68 -1.29 -7.84
C TYR A 59 0.79 -1.13 -6.31
N VAL A 60 0.50 -2.20 -5.58
CA VAL A 60 0.63 -2.25 -4.13
C VAL A 60 1.60 -3.37 -3.76
N VAL A 61 2.65 -3.03 -3.01
CA VAL A 61 3.65 -3.98 -2.53
C VAL A 61 3.46 -4.16 -1.02
N ILE A 62 2.96 -5.32 -0.62
CA ILE A 62 2.68 -5.65 0.78
C ILE A 62 3.82 -6.51 1.33
N PHE A 63 4.47 -6.04 2.38
CA PHE A 63 5.64 -6.72 2.94
C PHE A 63 5.26 -7.90 3.81
N CYS A 64 4.42 -7.68 4.82
CA CYS A 64 4.04 -8.71 5.78
C CYS A 64 2.84 -9.52 5.28
N ARG A 65 2.75 -10.77 5.70
CA ARG A 65 1.68 -11.66 5.30
C ARG A 65 0.44 -11.60 6.20
N GLY A 66 0.49 -10.87 7.32
CA GLY A 66 -0.63 -10.68 8.24
C GLY A 66 -0.90 -11.88 9.14
N ASP A 67 0.09 -12.76 9.36
CA ASP A 67 -0.07 -14.03 10.10
C ASP A 67 -0.19 -13.85 11.63
N ALA A 68 0.04 -12.65 12.14
CA ALA A 68 -0.21 -12.30 13.55
C ALA A 68 -1.58 -11.62 13.79
N GLY A 69 -2.38 -11.39 12.75
CA GLY A 69 -3.66 -10.67 12.84
C GLY A 69 -4.86 -11.51 13.27
N TYR A 70 -4.66 -12.64 13.95
CA TYR A 70 -5.74 -13.50 14.43
C TYR A 70 -6.27 -13.03 15.79
N SER A 71 -7.57 -13.27 16.05
CA SER A 71 -8.24 -12.96 17.32
C SER A 71 -8.37 -14.18 18.23
N THR A 72 -8.38 -15.40 17.68
CA THR A 72 -8.47 -16.66 18.41
C THR A 72 -7.38 -17.63 17.94
N VAL A 73 -7.04 -18.61 18.78
CA VAL A 73 -6.00 -19.61 18.43
C VAL A 73 -6.41 -20.45 17.22
N GLU A 74 -7.70 -20.70 17.07
CA GLU A 74 -8.26 -21.47 15.96
C GLU A 74 -8.07 -20.75 14.61
N GLU A 75 -8.16 -19.42 14.60
CA GLU A 75 -7.97 -18.61 13.40
C GLU A 75 -6.51 -18.59 12.92
N LYS A 76 -5.55 -18.85 13.80
CA LYS A 76 -4.12 -18.78 13.49
C LYS A 76 -3.75 -19.61 12.25
N ALA A 77 -4.40 -20.73 12.03
CA ALA A 77 -4.09 -21.64 10.91
C ALA A 77 -4.61 -21.11 9.55
N THR A 78 -5.59 -20.19 9.55
CA THR A 78 -6.29 -19.73 8.34
C THR A 78 -6.20 -18.25 8.11
N ILE A 79 -5.68 -17.48 9.07
CA ILE A 79 -5.71 -16.01 9.03
C ILE A 79 -5.00 -15.44 7.79
N GLU A 80 -3.88 -16.01 7.38
CA GLU A 80 -3.13 -15.56 6.20
C GLU A 80 -3.97 -15.70 4.91
N GLU A 81 -4.69 -16.81 4.76
CA GLU A 81 -5.59 -17.02 3.61
C GLU A 81 -6.76 -16.04 3.64
N VAL A 82 -7.35 -15.83 4.82
CA VAL A 82 -8.45 -14.86 5.01
C VAL A 82 -7.99 -13.46 4.63
N ARG A 83 -6.85 -13.00 5.18
CA ARG A 83 -6.29 -11.68 4.88
C ARG A 83 -5.97 -11.50 3.40
N THR A 84 -5.38 -12.51 2.78
CA THR A 84 -5.07 -12.46 1.34
C THR A 84 -6.33 -12.25 0.51
N ARG A 85 -7.42 -12.96 0.81
CA ARG A 85 -8.69 -12.82 0.10
C ARG A 85 -9.33 -11.46 0.33
N GLU A 86 -9.41 -11.02 1.60
CA GLU A 86 -9.94 -9.70 1.96
C GLU A 86 -9.18 -8.57 1.25
N THR A 87 -7.85 -8.68 1.18
CA THR A 87 -6.99 -7.74 0.48
C THR A 87 -7.35 -7.66 -1.00
N ILE A 88 -7.39 -8.77 -1.69
CA ILE A 88 -7.73 -8.81 -3.13
C ILE A 88 -9.12 -8.20 -3.36
N ASP A 89 -10.12 -8.59 -2.55
CA ASP A 89 -11.49 -8.08 -2.67
C ASP A 89 -11.56 -6.57 -2.40
N CYS A 90 -10.80 -6.09 -1.43
CA CYS A 90 -10.76 -4.67 -1.07
C CYS A 90 -10.15 -3.82 -2.18
N TYR A 91 -8.97 -4.21 -2.68
CA TYR A 91 -8.30 -3.47 -3.75
C TYR A 91 -9.05 -3.56 -5.08
N ALA A 92 -9.71 -4.67 -5.37
CA ALA A 92 -10.59 -4.79 -6.55
C ALA A 92 -11.72 -3.74 -6.54
N ARG A 93 -12.27 -3.39 -5.37
CA ARG A 93 -13.27 -2.32 -5.22
C ARG A 93 -12.71 -0.92 -5.51
N LEU A 94 -11.39 -0.75 -5.38
CA LEU A 94 -10.69 0.47 -5.78
C LEU A 94 -10.25 0.44 -7.25
N GLY A 95 -10.57 -0.63 -7.98
CA GLY A 95 -10.17 -0.79 -9.39
C GLY A 95 -8.72 -1.26 -9.57
N ILE A 96 -8.07 -1.77 -8.53
CA ILE A 96 -6.72 -2.33 -8.58
C ILE A 96 -6.84 -3.84 -8.74
N PRO A 97 -6.39 -4.43 -9.87
CA PRO A 97 -6.51 -5.85 -10.12
C PRO A 97 -5.54 -6.68 -9.28
N ALA A 98 -5.83 -7.96 -9.11
CA ALA A 98 -5.06 -8.85 -8.22
C ALA A 98 -3.59 -9.01 -8.62
N ASP A 99 -3.26 -8.95 -9.90
CA ASP A 99 -1.90 -9.02 -10.43
C ASP A 99 -1.07 -7.75 -10.19
N HIS A 100 -1.72 -6.66 -9.77
CA HIS A 100 -1.05 -5.44 -9.30
C HIS A 100 -0.79 -5.46 -7.77
N ILE A 101 -1.15 -6.53 -7.06
CA ILE A 101 -0.91 -6.69 -5.63
C ILE A 101 0.24 -7.68 -5.44
N LEU A 102 1.40 -7.15 -5.08
CA LEU A 102 2.64 -7.91 -4.89
C LEU A 102 2.83 -8.19 -3.40
N ARG A 103 2.70 -9.44 -2.98
CA ARG A 103 2.92 -9.85 -1.59
C ARG A 103 4.31 -10.43 -1.41
N MET A 104 5.10 -9.84 -0.54
CA MET A 104 6.44 -10.31 -0.18
C MET A 104 6.42 -11.47 0.82
N ASN A 105 5.29 -11.63 1.53
CA ASN A 105 5.02 -12.73 2.46
C ASN A 105 6.04 -12.88 3.61
N PHE A 106 6.63 -11.78 4.07
CA PHE A 106 7.44 -11.82 5.28
C PHE A 106 6.55 -12.09 6.50
N PRO A 107 6.96 -12.99 7.41
CA PRO A 107 6.22 -13.19 8.67
C PRO A 107 6.12 -11.89 9.45
N ASP A 108 4.97 -11.66 10.10
CA ASP A 108 4.83 -10.51 10.98
C ASP A 108 5.90 -10.52 12.07
N PHE A 109 6.36 -9.32 12.45
CA PHE A 109 7.48 -9.12 13.40
C PHE A 109 8.85 -9.65 12.95
N SER A 110 8.99 -10.27 11.77
CA SER A 110 10.29 -10.79 11.29
C SER A 110 11.26 -9.70 10.88
N ALA A 111 10.76 -8.52 10.50
CA ALA A 111 11.58 -7.40 10.04
C ALA A 111 12.63 -6.95 11.07
N ILE A 112 12.31 -7.06 12.37
CA ILE A 112 13.22 -6.70 13.46
C ILE A 112 14.54 -7.48 13.38
N GLY A 113 14.48 -8.78 13.01
CA GLY A 113 15.66 -9.63 12.86
C GLY A 113 16.53 -9.29 11.64
N ASN A 114 15.98 -8.50 10.68
CA ASN A 114 16.63 -8.17 9.41
C ASN A 114 17.09 -6.71 9.33
N LEU A 115 16.92 -5.92 10.41
CA LEU A 115 17.27 -4.49 10.41
C LEU A 115 18.77 -4.20 10.53
N GLY A 116 19.65 -5.17 10.27
CA GLY A 116 21.09 -4.95 10.21
C GLY A 116 21.69 -4.44 11.52
N TRP A 117 21.09 -4.78 12.65
CA TRP A 117 21.71 -4.59 13.94
C TRP A 117 22.86 -5.60 14.04
N GLU A 118 24.03 -5.20 13.59
CA GLU A 118 25.23 -5.91 13.97
C GLU A 118 25.25 -5.92 15.50
N LYS A 119 25.22 -7.11 16.08
CA LYS A 119 25.65 -7.26 17.47
C LYS A 119 27.07 -6.75 17.47
N ALA A 120 27.29 -5.64 18.11
CA ALA A 120 28.64 -5.26 18.45
C ALA A 120 29.21 -6.43 19.29
N ASP A 121 29.98 -7.27 18.64
CA ASP A 121 30.78 -8.27 19.32
C ASP A 121 31.76 -7.52 20.19
N GLY A 122 31.37 -7.31 21.44
CA GLY A 122 32.22 -6.84 22.53
C GLY A 122 32.75 -8.04 23.27
#